data_0bc0b4d25cb008ec6c2fe116c163f2aa
#
_entry.id   0bc0b4d25cb008ec6c2fe116c163f2aa
#
_cell.length_a   1.000
_cell.length_b   1.000
_cell.length_c   1.000
_cell.angle_alpha   90.00
_cell.angle_beta   90.00
_cell.angle_gamma   90.00
#
_symmetry.space_group_name_H-M   'P 1'
#
loop_
_entity.id
_entity.type
_entity.pdbx_description
1 polymer ?
#
loop_
_entity_poly.entity_id
_entity_poly.type
_entity_poly.pdbx_seq_one_letter_code
_entity_poly.pdbx_strand_id
1 'polypeptide(L)'
;VYEGLQLPMDQALRVESRWFAKILRSPEAAAMIRTLFISMQELNKGARRPADVPATKIAKIGVVGAGFMGMGIAQVTAQAGIPVVVVDRDQETADKGKAALHKAISDRIAKGRATAAEREALMSAITATADYSRLKDCDLVIEAVFEDRKVKAEVIGKVQAVIGNEAVFASNTSTLPITSLAAEFKDPGRFVGIHFFSPVDRMMLVEIILGKQTGSKALAAALDYVRTIRKTPIVVNDSRGFYTSRVVGTYIREGHLMLAEGIPAAMIENAGRMAGMPVGPLALNDEVAVDLAWKILNATEADLGSAAVDPRQKALLEEMVEKRGRYGRKNGKGFYDYPQGQPKKLWPGLAELQAVKLNADDVSIVVLKNRLLAMQALETARCFEERVLTDVREADVGSILGFGFAPYSGGTLSWIDMIGTRKFVDLCKLLESKYGQRFAPSKLLVDMASRDEHFYQRFAPGRQQAA
;
A
#
# COMPACT_ATOMS: atom_id res chain seq x y z
N VAL A 1 -5.83 30.66 14.61
CA VAL A 1 -4.65 30.95 15.46
C VAL A 1 -4.24 32.42 15.27
N TYR A 2 -3.85 32.86 14.05
CA TYR A 2 -3.34 34.22 13.82
C TYR A 2 -4.27 35.33 14.32
N GLU A 3 -5.55 35.30 13.92
CA GLU A 3 -6.55 36.29 14.39
C GLU A 3 -6.74 36.19 15.91
N GLY A 4 -6.82 35.00 16.49
CA GLY A 4 -7.09 34.79 17.92
C GLY A 4 -5.95 35.21 18.83
N LEU A 5 -4.69 35.08 18.38
CA LEU A 5 -3.54 35.52 19.20
C LEU A 5 -3.47 37.00 19.49
N GLN A 6 -4.20 37.82 18.74
CA GLN A 6 -4.24 39.28 18.90
C GLN A 6 -5.44 39.78 19.73
N LEU A 7 -6.24 38.84 20.28
CA LEU A 7 -7.51 39.15 20.96
C LEU A 7 -7.51 38.60 22.40
N PRO A 8 -8.31 39.21 23.30
CA PRO A 8 -8.62 38.60 24.59
C PRO A 8 -9.19 37.18 24.43
N MET A 9 -9.00 36.32 25.42
CA MET A 9 -9.32 34.88 25.35
C MET A 9 -10.76 34.60 24.84
N ASP A 10 -11.76 35.30 25.39
CA ASP A 10 -13.16 35.09 25.01
C ASP A 10 -13.43 35.41 23.53
N GLN A 11 -12.78 36.45 23.01
CA GLN A 11 -12.89 36.81 21.59
C GLN A 11 -12.09 35.83 20.70
N ALA A 12 -10.93 35.36 21.16
CA ALA A 12 -10.13 34.33 20.51
C ALA A 12 -10.92 33.02 20.36
N LEU A 13 -11.61 32.58 21.42
CA LEU A 13 -12.47 31.39 21.40
C LEU A 13 -13.66 31.53 20.44
N ARG A 14 -14.24 32.74 20.30
CA ARG A 14 -15.28 33.00 19.29
C ARG A 14 -14.75 32.90 17.87
N VAL A 15 -13.52 33.37 17.61
CA VAL A 15 -12.85 33.22 16.32
C VAL A 15 -12.63 31.75 16.01
N GLU A 16 -12.12 30.98 16.98
CA GLU A 16 -11.93 29.54 16.85
C GLU A 16 -13.25 28.82 16.53
N SER A 17 -14.31 29.07 17.32
CA SER A 17 -15.63 28.46 17.12
C SER A 17 -16.21 28.76 15.73
N ARG A 18 -16.04 29.98 15.24
CA ARG A 18 -16.48 30.38 13.89
C ARG A 18 -15.77 29.59 12.80
N TRP A 19 -14.44 29.44 12.91
CA TRP A 19 -13.65 28.68 11.95
C TRP A 19 -13.90 27.19 12.08
N PHE A 20 -14.05 26.66 13.29
CA PHE A 20 -14.41 25.26 13.52
C PHE A 20 -15.76 24.92 12.87
N ALA A 21 -16.79 25.74 13.08
CA ALA A 21 -18.10 25.54 12.45
C ALA A 21 -18.00 25.55 10.91
N LYS A 22 -17.18 26.46 10.34
CA LYS A 22 -16.96 26.52 8.90
C LYS A 22 -16.28 25.26 8.37
N ILE A 23 -15.22 24.79 9.04
CA ILE A 23 -14.48 23.58 8.66
C ILE A 23 -15.38 22.34 8.80
N LEU A 24 -16.08 22.20 9.92
CA LEU A 24 -16.94 21.04 10.18
C LEU A 24 -18.05 20.85 9.13
N ARG A 25 -18.51 21.95 8.52
CA ARG A 25 -19.52 21.92 7.45
C ARG A 25 -18.94 21.71 6.05
N SER A 26 -17.64 21.59 5.92
CA SER A 26 -17.00 21.36 4.61
C SER A 26 -17.16 19.89 4.16
N PRO A 27 -17.23 19.64 2.85
CA PRO A 27 -17.26 18.28 2.32
C PRO A 27 -15.99 17.48 2.66
N GLU A 28 -14.84 18.17 2.78
CA GLU A 28 -13.57 17.57 3.20
C GLU A 28 -13.66 17.02 4.63
N ALA A 29 -14.21 17.78 5.58
CA ALA A 29 -14.38 17.31 6.95
C ALA A 29 -15.31 16.08 7.00
N ALA A 30 -16.44 16.13 6.29
CA ALA A 30 -17.36 14.99 6.21
C ALA A 30 -16.68 13.75 5.63
N ALA A 31 -15.89 13.90 4.57
CA ALA A 31 -15.15 12.81 3.93
C ALA A 31 -14.08 12.23 4.88
N MET A 32 -13.28 13.08 5.52
CA MET A 32 -12.26 12.66 6.49
C MET A 32 -12.87 11.93 7.70
N ILE A 33 -13.95 12.47 8.28
CA ILE A 33 -14.64 11.84 9.41
C ILE A 33 -15.18 10.47 9.01
N ARG A 34 -15.84 10.38 7.87
CA ARG A 34 -16.36 9.10 7.36
C ARG A 34 -15.26 8.06 7.25
N THR A 35 -14.14 8.38 6.63
CA THR A 35 -13.10 7.41 6.31
C THR A 35 -12.15 7.15 7.47
N LEU A 36 -11.52 8.22 8.01
CA LEU A 36 -10.46 8.07 9.02
C LEU A 36 -10.98 7.85 10.44
N PHE A 37 -12.28 8.05 10.66
CA PHE A 37 -12.89 7.82 11.97
C PHE A 37 -13.92 6.69 11.92
N ILE A 38 -14.99 6.82 11.14
CA ILE A 38 -16.10 5.84 11.13
C ILE A 38 -15.67 4.53 10.46
N SER A 39 -15.31 4.58 9.16
CA SER A 39 -14.97 3.38 8.38
C SER A 39 -13.77 2.64 8.97
N MET A 40 -12.72 3.36 9.36
CA MET A 40 -11.55 2.75 9.98
C MET A 40 -11.89 2.05 11.31
N GLN A 41 -12.77 2.63 12.15
CA GLN A 41 -13.22 1.96 13.37
C GLN A 41 -14.05 0.70 13.07
N GLU A 42 -14.91 0.73 12.07
CA GLU A 42 -15.72 -0.43 11.68
C GLU A 42 -14.83 -1.58 11.19
N LEU A 43 -13.84 -1.30 10.34
CA LEU A 43 -12.87 -2.29 9.88
C LEU A 43 -12.04 -2.85 11.06
N ASN A 44 -11.56 -2.00 11.95
CA ASN A 44 -10.81 -2.40 13.12
C ASN A 44 -11.65 -3.22 14.13
N LYS A 45 -12.97 -3.02 14.17
CA LYS A 45 -13.90 -3.85 14.96
C LYS A 45 -14.23 -5.19 14.30
N GLY A 46 -13.78 -5.43 13.07
CA GLY A 46 -13.94 -6.69 12.37
C GLY A 46 -15.18 -6.76 11.47
N ALA A 47 -15.57 -5.65 10.85
CA ALA A 47 -16.71 -5.60 9.92
C ALA A 47 -16.66 -6.64 8.77
N ARG A 48 -15.45 -7.10 8.44
CA ARG A 48 -15.20 -8.11 7.39
C ARG A 48 -14.96 -9.52 7.91
N ARG A 49 -14.98 -9.69 9.24
CA ARG A 49 -14.77 -11.00 9.86
C ARG A 49 -15.99 -11.91 9.67
N PRO A 50 -15.83 -13.15 9.17
CA PRO A 50 -16.91 -14.12 9.09
C PRO A 50 -17.56 -14.34 10.48
N ALA A 51 -18.87 -14.14 10.55
CA ALA A 51 -19.61 -14.21 11.81
C ALA A 51 -19.81 -15.64 12.33
N ASP A 52 -19.80 -16.61 11.44
CA ASP A 52 -19.96 -18.04 11.69
C ASP A 52 -18.69 -18.75 12.16
N VAL A 53 -17.54 -18.06 12.13
CA VAL A 53 -16.27 -18.61 12.58
C VAL A 53 -15.96 -18.15 14.01
N PRO A 54 -15.72 -19.07 14.98
CA PRO A 54 -15.31 -18.70 16.32
C PRO A 54 -14.06 -17.83 16.36
N ALA A 55 -13.91 -17.00 17.38
CA ALA A 55 -12.72 -16.16 17.55
C ALA A 55 -11.47 -17.04 17.65
N THR A 56 -10.44 -16.71 16.86
CA THR A 56 -9.18 -17.44 16.85
C THR A 56 -8.19 -16.76 17.79
N LYS A 57 -7.73 -17.51 18.80
CA LYS A 57 -6.61 -17.06 19.62
C LYS A 57 -5.31 -17.51 18.97
N ILE A 58 -4.55 -16.55 18.46
CA ILE A 58 -3.22 -16.79 17.93
C ILE A 58 -2.22 -16.79 19.09
N ALA A 59 -1.66 -17.93 19.43
CA ALA A 59 -0.75 -18.10 20.54
C ALA A 59 0.73 -18.05 20.13
N LYS A 60 1.04 -18.43 18.87
CA LYS A 60 2.41 -18.46 18.33
C LYS A 60 2.40 -18.24 16.83
N ILE A 61 3.33 -17.42 16.36
CA ILE A 61 3.49 -17.09 14.93
C ILE A 61 4.83 -17.61 14.42
N GLY A 62 4.80 -18.18 13.21
CA GLY A 62 5.99 -18.42 12.41
C GLY A 62 6.19 -17.32 11.36
N VAL A 63 7.43 -16.90 11.15
CA VAL A 63 7.82 -16.01 10.04
C VAL A 63 8.93 -16.70 9.26
N VAL A 64 8.79 -16.86 7.95
CA VAL A 64 9.83 -17.39 7.09
C VAL A 64 10.46 -16.28 6.28
N GLY A 65 11.76 -16.07 6.47
CA GLY A 65 12.54 -14.96 5.95
C GLY A 65 12.89 -13.95 7.05
N ALA A 66 14.18 -13.86 7.41
CA ALA A 66 14.73 -12.94 8.40
C ALA A 66 15.20 -11.60 7.77
N GLY A 67 14.71 -11.29 6.57
CA GLY A 67 14.95 -10.01 5.90
C GLY A 67 14.20 -8.85 6.56
N PHE A 68 14.30 -7.67 5.95
CA PHE A 68 13.70 -6.43 6.48
C PHE A 68 12.19 -6.56 6.77
N MET A 69 11.43 -7.16 5.84
CA MET A 69 9.98 -7.35 6.02
C MET A 69 9.68 -8.38 7.11
N GLY A 70 10.32 -9.56 7.05
CA GLY A 70 10.06 -10.62 8.03
C GLY A 70 10.44 -10.22 9.45
N MET A 71 11.57 -9.53 9.65
CA MET A 71 11.93 -9.02 10.97
C MET A 71 11.00 -7.88 11.44
N GLY A 72 10.48 -7.06 10.52
CA GLY A 72 9.45 -6.07 10.84
C GLY A 72 8.14 -6.70 11.27
N ILE A 73 7.69 -7.79 10.61
CA ILE A 73 6.51 -8.57 11.00
C ILE A 73 6.74 -9.22 12.38
N ALA A 74 7.91 -9.83 12.59
CA ALA A 74 8.28 -10.42 13.88
C ALA A 74 8.28 -9.37 14.99
N GLN A 75 8.77 -8.17 14.73
CA GLN A 75 8.79 -7.06 15.69
C GLN A 75 7.38 -6.69 16.16
N VAL A 76 6.46 -6.38 15.23
CA VAL A 76 5.10 -5.95 15.61
C VAL A 76 4.29 -7.06 16.26
N THR A 77 4.56 -8.31 15.89
CA THR A 77 3.97 -9.51 16.50
C THR A 77 4.43 -9.68 17.95
N ALA A 78 5.74 -9.62 18.18
CA ALA A 78 6.31 -9.73 19.53
C ALA A 78 5.90 -8.54 20.43
N GLN A 79 5.78 -7.33 19.87
CA GLN A 79 5.24 -6.15 20.59
C GLN A 79 3.78 -6.34 21.05
N ALA A 80 3.01 -7.17 20.33
CA ALA A 80 1.65 -7.53 20.73
C ALA A 80 1.61 -8.67 21.78
N GLY A 81 2.77 -9.13 22.26
CA GLY A 81 2.90 -10.19 23.26
C GLY A 81 2.79 -11.62 22.69
N ILE A 82 2.89 -11.79 21.38
CA ILE A 82 2.84 -13.10 20.73
C ILE A 82 4.27 -13.59 20.46
N PRO A 83 4.67 -14.78 20.97
CA PRO A 83 5.95 -15.41 20.63
C PRO A 83 6.10 -15.67 19.14
N VAL A 84 7.30 -15.41 18.59
CA VAL A 84 7.60 -15.52 17.17
C VAL A 84 8.79 -16.43 16.93
N VAL A 85 8.65 -17.36 16.00
CA VAL A 85 9.76 -18.13 15.42
C VAL A 85 10.07 -17.58 14.05
N VAL A 86 11.26 -17.04 13.86
CA VAL A 86 11.75 -16.57 12.56
C VAL A 86 12.69 -17.61 11.98
N VAL A 87 12.32 -18.15 10.81
CA VAL A 87 13.14 -19.17 10.10
C VAL A 87 13.75 -18.55 8.86
N ASP A 88 15.03 -18.82 8.61
CA ASP A 88 15.68 -18.49 7.34
C ASP A 88 16.45 -19.71 6.80
N ARG A 89 17.05 -19.57 5.62
CA ARG A 89 17.76 -20.63 4.90
C ARG A 89 18.92 -21.27 5.70
N ASP A 90 19.57 -20.47 6.53
CA ASP A 90 20.68 -20.85 7.41
C ASP A 90 20.67 -20.06 8.71
N GLN A 91 21.36 -20.56 9.74
CA GLN A 91 21.41 -19.94 11.07
C GLN A 91 22.09 -18.56 11.04
N GLU A 92 23.11 -18.39 10.23
CA GLU A 92 23.83 -17.11 10.10
C GLU A 92 22.91 -16.01 9.57
N THR A 93 22.09 -16.30 8.56
CA THR A 93 21.12 -15.34 8.01
C THR A 93 20.02 -15.02 9.02
N ALA A 94 19.52 -16.01 9.76
CA ALA A 94 18.52 -15.79 10.81
C ALA A 94 19.07 -14.90 11.94
N ASP A 95 20.31 -15.17 12.39
CA ASP A 95 20.98 -14.41 13.44
C ASP A 95 21.31 -12.97 12.98
N LYS A 96 21.74 -12.78 11.74
CA LYS A 96 21.97 -11.44 11.15
C LYS A 96 20.66 -10.62 11.14
N GLY A 97 19.54 -11.21 10.79
CA GLY A 97 18.25 -10.55 10.83
C GLY A 97 17.88 -10.08 12.25
N LYS A 98 18.00 -10.98 13.24
CA LYS A 98 17.75 -10.67 14.64
C LYS A 98 18.71 -9.59 15.17
N ALA A 99 19.99 -9.66 14.82
CA ALA A 99 20.99 -8.65 15.21
C ALA A 99 20.71 -7.27 14.59
N ALA A 100 20.25 -7.22 13.33
CA ALA A 100 19.84 -5.97 12.68
C ALA A 100 18.66 -5.31 13.40
N LEU A 101 17.65 -6.09 13.81
CA LEU A 101 16.52 -5.59 14.61
C LEU A 101 17.00 -5.08 15.99
N HIS A 102 17.86 -5.85 16.69
CA HIS A 102 18.45 -5.42 17.96
C HIS A 102 19.15 -4.07 17.83
N LYS A 103 19.98 -3.92 16.76
CA LYS A 103 20.66 -2.66 16.48
C LYS A 103 19.68 -1.50 16.23
N ALA A 104 18.65 -1.72 15.41
CA ALA A 104 17.66 -0.70 15.09
C ALA A 104 16.94 -0.18 16.35
N ILE A 105 16.61 -1.08 17.30
CA ILE A 105 15.99 -0.68 18.58
C ILE A 105 17.02 0.03 19.47
N SER A 106 18.27 -0.42 19.51
CA SER A 106 19.35 0.25 20.25
C SER A 106 19.59 1.68 19.76
N ASP A 107 19.53 1.92 18.44
CA ASP A 107 19.60 3.25 17.84
C ASP A 107 18.38 4.14 18.25
N ARG A 108 17.21 3.54 18.51
CA ARG A 108 16.05 4.24 19.08
C ARG A 108 16.22 4.57 20.55
N ILE A 109 16.83 3.67 21.31
CA ILE A 109 17.16 3.91 22.74
C ILE A 109 18.13 5.10 22.85
N ALA A 110 19.18 5.13 22.03
CA ALA A 110 20.13 6.24 21.99
C ALA A 110 19.48 7.61 21.67
N LYS A 111 18.31 7.60 20.99
CA LYS A 111 17.49 8.78 20.66
C LYS A 111 16.35 9.03 21.67
N GLY A 112 16.32 8.34 22.79
CA GLY A 112 15.26 8.46 23.82
C GLY A 112 13.86 7.99 23.34
N ARG A 113 13.79 7.10 22.34
CA ARG A 113 12.54 6.65 21.71
C ARG A 113 12.18 5.18 22.03
N ALA A 114 12.96 4.51 22.84
CA ALA A 114 12.72 3.18 23.37
C ALA A 114 13.55 2.99 24.64
N THR A 115 13.29 1.93 25.41
CA THR A 115 14.02 1.55 26.60
C THR A 115 14.78 0.23 26.41
N ALA A 116 15.80 -0.02 27.24
CA ALA A 116 16.52 -1.29 27.22
C ALA A 116 15.60 -2.45 27.62
N ALA A 117 14.69 -2.25 28.58
CA ALA A 117 13.72 -3.26 29.01
C ALA A 117 12.78 -3.68 27.87
N GLU A 118 12.27 -2.73 27.07
CA GLU A 118 11.46 -3.02 25.89
C GLU A 118 12.26 -3.82 24.84
N ARG A 119 13.53 -3.49 24.62
CA ARG A 119 14.38 -4.25 23.72
C ARG A 119 14.55 -5.70 24.19
N GLU A 120 14.92 -5.91 25.44
CA GLU A 120 15.15 -7.26 25.98
C GLU A 120 13.84 -8.11 25.94
N ALA A 121 12.72 -7.52 26.33
CA ALA A 121 11.42 -8.19 26.24
C ALA A 121 11.09 -8.61 24.78
N LEU A 122 11.33 -7.71 23.81
CA LEU A 122 11.12 -8.00 22.40
C LEU A 122 12.06 -9.10 21.90
N MET A 123 13.35 -9.01 22.22
CA MET A 123 14.35 -9.99 21.77
C MET A 123 14.12 -11.37 22.33
N SER A 124 13.62 -11.49 23.58
CA SER A 124 13.28 -12.76 24.21
C SER A 124 12.05 -13.43 23.57
N ALA A 125 11.11 -12.65 23.05
CA ALA A 125 9.93 -13.14 22.36
C ALA A 125 10.21 -13.66 20.94
N ILE A 126 11.37 -13.36 20.35
CA ILE A 126 11.75 -13.76 18.99
C ILE A 126 12.84 -14.83 19.01
N THR A 127 12.52 -16.02 18.50
CA THR A 127 13.48 -17.10 18.26
C THR A 127 13.89 -17.10 16.81
N ALA A 128 15.15 -16.84 16.49
CA ALA A 128 15.73 -16.95 15.15
C ALA A 128 16.40 -18.30 14.96
N THR A 129 16.12 -19.02 13.87
CA THR A 129 16.62 -20.38 13.63
C THR A 129 16.61 -20.74 12.16
N ALA A 130 17.39 -21.79 11.77
CA ALA A 130 17.28 -22.44 10.47
C ALA A 130 16.39 -23.71 10.50
N ASP A 131 15.95 -24.12 11.68
CA ASP A 131 15.19 -25.34 11.88
C ASP A 131 13.67 -25.13 11.68
N TYR A 132 13.13 -25.60 10.56
CA TYR A 132 11.71 -25.53 10.22
C TYR A 132 10.82 -26.30 11.21
N SER A 133 11.34 -27.32 11.93
CA SER A 133 10.56 -28.08 12.90
C SER A 133 9.99 -27.22 14.04
N ARG A 134 10.63 -26.06 14.31
CA ARG A 134 10.19 -25.08 15.31
C ARG A 134 8.88 -24.38 14.95
N LEU A 135 8.41 -24.53 13.69
CA LEU A 135 7.12 -23.99 13.23
C LEU A 135 5.93 -24.91 13.58
N LYS A 136 6.17 -26.14 14.08
CA LYS A 136 5.16 -27.17 14.32
C LYS A 136 3.95 -26.69 15.11
N ASP A 137 4.18 -25.87 16.15
CA ASP A 137 3.13 -25.38 17.06
C ASP A 137 2.69 -23.94 16.75
N CYS A 138 2.97 -23.44 15.54
CA CYS A 138 2.50 -22.13 15.11
C CYS A 138 1.07 -22.20 14.58
N ASP A 139 0.22 -21.26 15.02
CA ASP A 139 -1.16 -21.15 14.55
C ASP A 139 -1.25 -20.49 13.16
N LEU A 140 -0.31 -19.61 12.87
CA LEU A 140 -0.18 -18.92 11.60
C LEU A 140 1.31 -18.82 11.22
N VAL A 141 1.63 -19.13 9.97
CA VAL A 141 2.97 -18.93 9.41
C VAL A 141 2.92 -17.96 8.26
N ILE A 142 3.73 -16.91 8.30
CA ILE A 142 3.80 -15.87 7.29
C ILE A 142 5.15 -15.96 6.57
N GLU A 143 5.15 -16.26 5.26
CA GLU A 143 6.36 -16.19 4.49
C GLU A 143 6.61 -14.76 3.96
N ALA A 144 7.83 -14.30 4.12
CA ALA A 144 8.33 -13.00 3.67
C ALA A 144 9.72 -13.17 3.00
N VAL A 145 9.86 -14.24 2.20
CA VAL A 145 11.08 -14.54 1.44
C VAL A 145 11.12 -13.76 0.13
N PHE A 146 12.19 -13.98 -0.65
CA PHE A 146 12.39 -13.28 -1.90
C PHE A 146 11.20 -13.47 -2.87
N GLU A 147 10.89 -12.42 -3.66
CA GLU A 147 9.73 -12.39 -4.57
C GLU A 147 10.01 -13.18 -5.85
N ASP A 148 10.09 -14.51 -5.68
CA ASP A 148 10.32 -15.48 -6.74
C ASP A 148 9.43 -16.72 -6.53
N ARG A 149 8.73 -17.17 -7.58
CA ARG A 149 7.77 -18.29 -7.51
C ARG A 149 8.41 -19.59 -7.06
N LYS A 150 9.64 -19.89 -7.54
CA LYS A 150 10.34 -21.15 -7.21
C LYS A 150 10.76 -21.15 -5.75
N VAL A 151 11.32 -20.03 -5.28
CA VAL A 151 11.71 -19.86 -3.86
C VAL A 151 10.49 -20.01 -2.96
N LYS A 152 9.36 -19.36 -3.31
CA LYS A 152 8.12 -19.47 -2.53
C LYS A 152 7.55 -20.89 -2.54
N ALA A 153 7.53 -21.57 -3.67
CA ALA A 153 7.08 -22.97 -3.77
C ALA A 153 7.92 -23.90 -2.89
N GLU A 154 9.26 -23.75 -2.88
CA GLU A 154 10.16 -24.51 -2.00
C GLU A 154 9.84 -24.26 -0.52
N VAL A 155 9.65 -23.00 -0.13
CA VAL A 155 9.30 -22.64 1.25
C VAL A 155 7.94 -23.19 1.65
N ILE A 156 6.93 -23.08 0.79
CA ILE A 156 5.61 -23.67 1.00
C ILE A 156 5.74 -25.17 1.25
N GLY A 157 6.53 -25.89 0.44
CA GLY A 157 6.78 -27.31 0.60
C GLY A 157 7.41 -27.67 1.96
N LYS A 158 8.42 -26.90 2.41
CA LYS A 158 9.08 -27.10 3.71
C LYS A 158 8.15 -26.82 4.89
N VAL A 159 7.38 -25.73 4.82
CA VAL A 159 6.48 -25.33 5.92
C VAL A 159 5.32 -26.32 6.07
N GLN A 160 4.65 -26.68 4.97
CA GLN A 160 3.50 -27.61 5.03
C GLN A 160 3.85 -29.02 5.53
N ALA A 161 5.14 -29.38 5.48
CA ALA A 161 5.62 -30.67 5.99
C ALA A 161 5.67 -30.71 7.54
N VAL A 162 5.68 -29.54 8.20
CA VAL A 162 5.92 -29.45 9.65
C VAL A 162 4.80 -28.80 10.44
N ILE A 163 4.00 -27.90 9.86
CA ILE A 163 2.92 -27.19 10.56
C ILE A 163 1.71 -28.09 10.81
N GLY A 164 0.96 -27.77 11.88
CA GLY A 164 -0.26 -28.49 12.24
C GLY A 164 -1.37 -28.37 11.18
N ASN A 165 -2.30 -29.34 11.20
CA ASN A 165 -3.39 -29.41 10.23
C ASN A 165 -4.42 -28.27 10.34
N GLU A 166 -4.43 -27.52 11.43
CA GLU A 166 -5.30 -26.35 11.62
C GLU A 166 -4.55 -25.02 11.37
N ALA A 167 -3.22 -25.04 11.25
CA ALA A 167 -2.41 -23.85 11.06
C ALA A 167 -2.70 -23.19 9.72
N VAL A 168 -2.77 -21.86 9.71
CA VAL A 168 -2.95 -21.05 8.50
C VAL A 168 -1.57 -20.73 7.92
N PHE A 169 -1.45 -20.78 6.61
CA PHE A 169 -0.26 -20.32 5.90
C PHE A 169 -0.57 -19.03 5.15
N ALA A 170 0.29 -18.03 5.30
CA ALA A 170 0.12 -16.74 4.64
C ALA A 170 1.36 -16.33 3.83
N SER A 171 1.16 -15.69 2.69
CA SER A 171 2.21 -15.06 1.91
C SER A 171 2.18 -13.54 2.05
N ASN A 172 3.34 -12.93 2.31
CA ASN A 172 3.51 -11.47 2.30
C ASN A 172 3.94 -10.94 0.91
N THR A 173 3.65 -11.68 -0.14
CA THR A 173 3.91 -11.22 -1.52
C THR A 173 3.21 -9.89 -1.80
N SER A 174 3.82 -9.05 -2.63
CA SER A 174 3.23 -7.78 -3.09
C SER A 174 2.62 -7.85 -4.49
N THR A 175 3.01 -8.85 -5.28
CA THR A 175 2.67 -8.89 -6.72
C THR A 175 2.22 -10.25 -7.23
N LEU A 176 2.67 -11.36 -6.61
CA LEU A 176 2.36 -12.70 -7.07
C LEU A 176 0.93 -13.09 -6.67
N PRO A 177 0.08 -13.55 -7.61
CA PRO A 177 -1.29 -13.94 -7.29
C PRO A 177 -1.36 -15.05 -6.24
N ILE A 178 -2.14 -14.81 -5.18
CA ILE A 178 -2.30 -15.74 -4.06
C ILE A 178 -2.87 -17.07 -4.51
N THR A 179 -3.81 -17.09 -5.45
CA THR A 179 -4.38 -18.32 -6.02
C THR A 179 -3.31 -19.22 -6.61
N SER A 180 -2.32 -18.65 -7.30
CA SER A 180 -1.24 -19.42 -7.91
C SER A 180 -0.24 -19.97 -6.89
N LEU A 181 -0.01 -19.26 -5.79
CA LEU A 181 0.84 -19.73 -4.69
C LEU A 181 0.13 -20.80 -3.85
N ALA A 182 -1.18 -20.63 -3.63
CA ALA A 182 -2.00 -21.58 -2.89
C ALA A 182 -2.09 -22.96 -3.58
N ALA A 183 -1.89 -23.02 -4.89
CA ALA A 183 -1.85 -24.29 -5.62
C ALA A 183 -0.66 -25.20 -5.21
N GLU A 184 0.41 -24.63 -4.64
CA GLU A 184 1.56 -25.37 -4.10
C GLU A 184 1.32 -25.87 -2.68
N PHE A 185 0.20 -25.48 -2.04
CA PHE A 185 -0.13 -25.86 -0.67
C PHE A 185 -1.21 -26.94 -0.66
N LYS A 186 -1.05 -27.97 0.19
CA LYS A 186 -1.94 -29.16 0.23
C LYS A 186 -3.40 -28.82 0.48
N ASP A 187 -3.65 -27.80 1.32
CA ASP A 187 -5.00 -27.33 1.65
C ASP A 187 -5.13 -25.84 1.34
N PRO A 188 -5.46 -25.47 0.09
CA PRO A 188 -5.61 -24.08 -0.32
C PRO A 188 -6.65 -23.31 0.50
N GLY A 189 -7.57 -23.98 1.19
CA GLY A 189 -8.54 -23.37 2.11
C GLY A 189 -7.88 -22.71 3.32
N ARG A 190 -6.66 -23.14 3.69
CA ARG A 190 -5.86 -22.56 4.77
C ARG A 190 -4.77 -21.58 4.28
N PHE A 191 -4.78 -21.24 3.00
CA PHE A 191 -3.84 -20.31 2.40
C PHE A 191 -4.46 -18.93 2.19
N VAL A 192 -3.76 -17.85 2.59
CA VAL A 192 -4.22 -16.47 2.49
C VAL A 192 -3.05 -15.52 2.18
N GLY A 193 -3.30 -14.39 1.55
CA GLY A 193 -2.33 -13.31 1.45
C GLY A 193 -2.42 -12.40 2.69
N ILE A 194 -1.27 -12.03 3.27
CA ILE A 194 -1.19 -10.99 4.32
C ILE A 194 -0.07 -10.05 3.94
N HIS A 195 -0.42 -9.01 3.20
CA HIS A 195 0.53 -8.06 2.64
C HIS A 195 0.76 -6.89 3.60
N PHE A 196 1.96 -6.81 4.17
CA PHE A 196 2.42 -5.72 5.00
C PHE A 196 3.14 -4.67 4.17
N PHE A 197 3.09 -3.43 4.64
CA PHE A 197 3.76 -2.30 4.00
C PHE A 197 5.03 -1.91 4.75
N SER A 198 6.01 -1.45 4.00
CA SER A 198 7.32 -1.02 4.52
C SER A 198 7.31 0.48 4.90
N PRO A 199 7.85 0.84 6.08
CA PRO A 199 8.35 0.02 7.19
C PRO A 199 7.20 -0.55 8.03
N VAL A 200 7.27 -1.85 8.39
CA VAL A 200 6.16 -2.56 9.05
C VAL A 200 5.74 -1.94 10.38
N ASP A 201 6.69 -1.41 11.16
CA ASP A 201 6.43 -0.79 12.47
C ASP A 201 5.65 0.54 12.37
N ARG A 202 5.64 1.19 11.21
CA ARG A 202 5.02 2.51 11.00
C ARG A 202 3.75 2.45 10.17
N MET A 203 3.71 1.54 9.18
CA MET A 203 2.57 1.42 8.29
C MET A 203 1.41 0.71 9.00
N MET A 204 0.27 1.39 9.05
CA MET A 204 -0.90 0.90 9.80
C MET A 204 -1.73 -0.10 9.01
N LEU A 205 -1.71 -0.04 7.68
CA LEU A 205 -2.50 -0.91 6.82
C LEU A 205 -1.89 -2.31 6.72
N VAL A 206 -2.75 -3.31 6.68
CA VAL A 206 -2.45 -4.67 6.18
C VAL A 206 -3.54 -5.07 5.20
N GLU A 207 -3.13 -5.48 4.02
CA GLU A 207 -4.02 -5.96 2.97
C GLU A 207 -4.12 -7.49 3.06
N ILE A 208 -5.33 -8.00 3.32
CA ILE A 208 -5.62 -9.44 3.36
C ILE A 208 -6.18 -9.85 2.02
N ILE A 209 -5.53 -10.78 1.33
CA ILE A 209 -5.87 -11.17 -0.02
C ILE A 209 -6.48 -12.57 -0.04
N LEU A 210 -7.69 -12.67 -0.57
CA LEU A 210 -8.41 -13.92 -0.74
C LEU A 210 -8.04 -14.56 -2.09
N GLY A 211 -7.33 -15.67 -2.07
CA GLY A 211 -7.24 -16.56 -3.23
C GLY A 211 -8.59 -17.23 -3.50
N LYS A 212 -8.75 -17.83 -4.67
CA LYS A 212 -10.02 -18.47 -5.09
C LYS A 212 -10.54 -19.53 -4.11
N GLN A 213 -9.67 -20.17 -3.36
CA GLN A 213 -10.00 -21.26 -2.42
C GLN A 213 -9.78 -20.90 -0.96
N THR A 214 -9.33 -19.67 -0.65
CA THR A 214 -9.15 -19.22 0.73
C THR A 214 -10.45 -19.38 1.53
N GLY A 215 -10.41 -20.17 2.60
CA GLY A 215 -11.57 -20.48 3.43
C GLY A 215 -11.85 -19.41 4.49
N SER A 216 -13.08 -19.41 5.02
CA SER A 216 -13.52 -18.46 6.06
C SER A 216 -12.68 -18.55 7.34
N LYS A 217 -12.19 -19.73 7.71
CA LYS A 217 -11.28 -19.91 8.87
C LYS A 217 -9.95 -19.18 8.66
N ALA A 218 -9.36 -19.26 7.46
CA ALA A 218 -8.10 -18.56 7.16
C ALA A 218 -8.29 -17.05 7.16
N LEU A 219 -9.38 -16.55 6.59
CA LEU A 219 -9.75 -15.13 6.64
C LEU A 219 -9.95 -14.66 8.10
N ALA A 220 -10.70 -15.41 8.92
CA ALA A 220 -10.94 -15.07 10.31
C ALA A 220 -9.63 -14.99 11.10
N ALA A 221 -8.75 -16.00 10.95
CA ALA A 221 -7.43 -16.03 11.61
C ALA A 221 -6.55 -14.84 11.19
N ALA A 222 -6.50 -14.52 9.90
CA ALA A 222 -5.76 -13.37 9.40
C ALA A 222 -6.28 -12.05 9.97
N LEU A 223 -7.61 -11.84 9.99
CA LEU A 223 -8.23 -10.66 10.58
C LEU A 223 -8.00 -10.55 12.11
N ASP A 224 -8.15 -11.65 12.84
CA ASP A 224 -7.90 -11.69 14.28
C ASP A 224 -6.44 -11.38 14.60
N TYR A 225 -5.49 -11.92 13.82
CA TYR A 225 -4.08 -11.60 13.93
C TYR A 225 -3.79 -10.12 13.68
N VAL A 226 -4.24 -9.58 12.54
CA VAL A 226 -3.99 -8.17 12.16
C VAL A 226 -4.51 -7.21 13.20
N ARG A 227 -5.69 -7.50 13.78
CA ARG A 227 -6.27 -6.72 14.88
C ARG A 227 -5.44 -6.82 16.16
N THR A 228 -4.95 -8.02 16.51
CA THR A 228 -4.12 -8.24 17.71
C THR A 228 -2.83 -7.42 17.64
N ILE A 229 -2.20 -7.32 16.48
CA ILE A 229 -1.02 -6.47 16.27
C ILE A 229 -1.36 -4.98 16.05
N ARG A 230 -2.63 -4.59 16.28
CA ARG A 230 -3.14 -3.21 16.22
C ARG A 230 -2.95 -2.54 14.87
N LYS A 231 -3.10 -3.29 13.78
CA LYS A 231 -3.11 -2.75 12.42
C LYS A 231 -4.52 -2.77 11.84
N THR A 232 -4.74 -1.95 10.84
CA THR A 232 -6.03 -1.82 10.17
C THR A 232 -6.07 -2.77 8.98
N PRO A 233 -6.95 -3.79 8.98
CA PRO A 233 -7.09 -4.70 7.85
C PRO A 233 -8.00 -4.13 6.77
N ILE A 234 -7.69 -4.43 5.51
CA ILE A 234 -8.64 -4.44 4.40
C ILE A 234 -8.63 -5.83 3.76
N VAL A 235 -9.77 -6.25 3.21
CA VAL A 235 -9.92 -7.56 2.56
C VAL A 235 -10.16 -7.34 1.07
N VAL A 236 -9.31 -7.93 0.25
CA VAL A 236 -9.38 -7.81 -1.21
C VAL A 236 -9.36 -9.18 -1.86
N ASN A 237 -9.93 -9.30 -3.05
CA ASN A 237 -9.81 -10.50 -3.85
C ASN A 237 -8.50 -10.50 -4.64
N ASP A 238 -8.03 -11.70 -4.95
CA ASP A 238 -6.77 -11.91 -5.65
C ASP A 238 -6.78 -11.31 -7.06
N SER A 239 -5.75 -10.54 -7.34
CA SER A 239 -5.45 -10.00 -8.67
C SER A 239 -3.96 -9.66 -8.76
N ARG A 240 -3.46 -9.37 -9.96
CA ARG A 240 -2.08 -8.93 -10.13
C ARG A 240 -1.84 -7.57 -9.45
N GLY A 241 -0.97 -7.53 -8.45
CA GLY A 241 -0.68 -6.33 -7.65
C GLY A 241 -1.81 -5.94 -6.69
N PHE A 242 -2.80 -6.83 -6.51
CA PHE A 242 -3.93 -6.69 -5.58
C PHE A 242 -4.65 -5.35 -5.77
N TYR A 243 -4.94 -4.63 -4.69
CA TYR A 243 -5.50 -3.28 -4.76
C TYR A 243 -4.41 -2.21 -4.65
N THR A 244 -3.65 -2.23 -3.55
CA THR A 244 -2.78 -1.11 -3.20
C THR A 244 -1.59 -0.94 -4.16
N SER A 245 -0.88 -2.02 -4.48
CA SER A 245 0.26 -1.97 -5.42
C SER A 245 -0.20 -1.62 -6.84
N ARG A 246 -1.38 -2.11 -7.26
CA ARG A 246 -1.98 -1.81 -8.54
C ARG A 246 -2.29 -0.32 -8.69
N VAL A 247 -2.94 0.27 -7.69
CA VAL A 247 -3.33 1.69 -7.74
C VAL A 247 -2.13 2.62 -7.61
N VAL A 248 -1.23 2.40 -6.65
CA VAL A 248 -0.04 3.26 -6.49
C VAL A 248 0.89 3.18 -7.70
N GLY A 249 0.92 2.04 -8.37
CA GLY A 249 1.64 1.87 -9.63
C GLY A 249 1.19 2.85 -10.72
N THR A 250 -0.11 3.21 -10.75
CA THR A 250 -0.63 4.20 -11.70
C THR A 250 -0.14 5.61 -11.40
N TYR A 251 -0.01 5.97 -10.13
CA TYR A 251 0.55 7.26 -9.70
C TYR A 251 2.02 7.42 -10.14
N ILE A 252 2.82 6.38 -9.90
CA ILE A 252 4.23 6.34 -10.30
C ILE A 252 4.35 6.41 -11.83
N ARG A 253 3.58 5.58 -12.54
CA ARG A 253 3.57 5.56 -14.01
C ARG A 253 3.19 6.90 -14.60
N GLU A 254 2.18 7.57 -14.05
CA GLU A 254 1.77 8.88 -14.56
C GLU A 254 2.87 9.93 -14.34
N GLY A 255 3.62 9.87 -13.23
CA GLY A 255 4.82 10.68 -13.02
C GLY A 255 5.90 10.44 -14.07
N HIS A 256 6.15 9.19 -14.46
CA HIS A 256 7.08 8.82 -15.53
C HIS A 256 6.63 9.38 -16.88
N LEU A 257 5.35 9.26 -17.20
CA LEU A 257 4.80 9.76 -18.47
C LEU A 257 4.83 11.28 -18.55
N MET A 258 4.52 11.98 -17.46
CA MET A 258 4.69 13.43 -17.39
C MET A 258 6.15 13.85 -17.63
N LEU A 259 7.10 13.13 -17.05
CA LEU A 259 8.52 13.40 -17.28
C LEU A 259 8.90 13.18 -18.75
N ALA A 260 8.46 12.08 -19.35
CA ALA A 260 8.69 11.78 -20.76
C ALA A 260 7.98 12.78 -21.72
N GLU A 261 6.90 13.39 -21.30
CA GLU A 261 6.18 14.46 -22.00
C GLU A 261 6.89 15.83 -21.93
N GLY A 262 8.00 15.93 -21.20
CA GLY A 262 8.80 17.14 -21.08
C GLY A 262 8.44 18.06 -19.93
N ILE A 263 7.56 17.63 -19.02
CA ILE A 263 7.19 18.42 -17.84
C ILE A 263 8.37 18.44 -16.85
N PRO A 264 8.76 19.61 -16.31
CA PRO A 264 9.87 19.70 -15.36
C PRO A 264 9.64 18.82 -14.13
N ALA A 265 10.65 18.00 -13.77
CA ALA A 265 10.55 17.04 -12.67
C ALA A 265 10.11 17.70 -11.35
N ALA A 266 10.57 18.91 -11.06
CA ALA A 266 10.16 19.66 -9.87
C ALA A 266 8.66 19.99 -9.85
N MET A 267 8.06 20.27 -11.02
CA MET A 267 6.62 20.52 -11.12
C MET A 267 5.82 19.25 -10.87
N ILE A 268 6.27 18.11 -11.40
CA ILE A 268 5.64 16.80 -11.20
C ILE A 268 5.60 16.47 -9.71
N GLU A 269 6.74 16.62 -9.02
CA GLU A 269 6.86 16.38 -7.58
C GLU A 269 5.99 17.34 -6.75
N ASN A 270 6.00 18.62 -7.09
CA ASN A 270 5.18 19.61 -6.41
C ASN A 270 3.68 19.39 -6.68
N ALA A 271 3.29 19.02 -7.91
CA ALA A 271 1.91 18.69 -8.23
C ALA A 271 1.37 17.55 -7.34
N GLY A 272 2.15 16.49 -7.13
CA GLY A 272 1.79 15.41 -6.22
C GLY A 272 1.55 15.89 -4.79
N ARG A 273 2.48 16.69 -4.24
CA ARG A 273 2.34 17.26 -2.88
C ARG A 273 1.17 18.24 -2.78
N MET A 274 1.00 19.11 -3.76
CA MET A 274 -0.12 20.06 -3.81
C MET A 274 -1.47 19.38 -4.03
N ALA A 275 -1.49 18.17 -4.59
CA ALA A 275 -2.66 17.32 -4.66
C ALA A 275 -3.01 16.67 -3.31
N GLY A 276 -2.14 16.75 -2.32
CA GLY A 276 -2.32 16.19 -0.97
C GLY A 276 -1.59 14.87 -0.74
N MET A 277 -0.79 14.38 -1.71
CA MET A 277 0.04 13.20 -1.54
C MET A 277 1.25 13.50 -0.63
N PRO A 278 1.71 12.57 0.24
CA PRO A 278 2.84 12.81 1.15
C PRO A 278 4.17 12.97 0.40
N VAL A 279 4.30 12.34 -0.77
CA VAL A 279 5.49 12.40 -1.62
C VAL A 279 5.07 12.48 -3.09
N GLY A 280 5.90 13.10 -3.92
CA GLY A 280 5.69 13.12 -5.36
C GLY A 280 5.96 11.74 -6.00
N PRO A 281 5.50 11.51 -7.23
CA PRO A 281 5.55 10.18 -7.87
C PRO A 281 6.96 9.68 -8.16
N LEU A 282 7.90 10.58 -8.50
CA LEU A 282 9.28 10.20 -8.78
C LEU A 282 10.02 9.85 -7.48
N ALA A 283 9.81 10.64 -6.42
CA ALA A 283 10.35 10.34 -5.09
C ALA A 283 9.78 9.03 -4.53
N LEU A 284 8.49 8.74 -4.76
CA LEU A 284 7.88 7.49 -4.34
C LEU A 284 8.50 6.30 -5.07
N ASN A 285 8.79 6.41 -6.36
CA ASN A 285 9.46 5.35 -7.09
C ASN A 285 10.87 5.07 -6.54
N ASP A 286 11.62 6.11 -6.15
CA ASP A 286 12.92 5.94 -5.50
C ASP A 286 12.84 5.19 -4.16
N GLU A 287 11.80 5.44 -3.37
CA GLU A 287 11.58 4.76 -2.08
C GLU A 287 11.19 3.28 -2.28
N VAL A 288 10.40 2.98 -3.31
CA VAL A 288 9.98 1.60 -3.67
C VAL A 288 11.08 0.84 -4.38
N ALA A 289 11.98 1.52 -5.06
CA ALA A 289 13.08 1.10 -5.91
C ALA A 289 12.75 1.09 -7.42
N VAL A 290 13.55 1.82 -8.18
CA VAL A 290 13.35 2.01 -9.64
C VAL A 290 13.55 0.69 -10.41
N ASP A 291 14.52 -0.15 -9.99
CA ASP A 291 14.73 -1.47 -10.60
C ASP A 291 13.60 -2.46 -10.31
N LEU A 292 12.84 -2.28 -9.22
CA LEU A 292 11.62 -3.06 -8.98
C LEU A 292 10.53 -2.65 -9.98
N ALA A 293 10.36 -1.35 -10.23
CA ALA A 293 9.43 -0.86 -11.27
C ALA A 293 9.81 -1.41 -12.65
N TRP A 294 11.10 -1.46 -12.99
CA TRP A 294 11.62 -2.06 -14.22
C TRP A 294 11.30 -3.56 -14.32
N LYS A 295 11.53 -4.32 -13.25
CA LYS A 295 11.21 -5.76 -13.20
C LYS A 295 9.71 -6.03 -13.36
N ILE A 296 8.86 -5.24 -12.69
CA ILE A 296 7.40 -5.36 -12.79
C ILE A 296 6.94 -5.06 -14.22
N LEU A 297 7.50 -4.02 -14.85
CA LEU A 297 7.19 -3.65 -16.23
C LEU A 297 7.55 -4.76 -17.20
N ASN A 298 8.78 -5.33 -17.11
CA ASN A 298 9.21 -6.43 -17.97
C ASN A 298 8.38 -7.70 -17.77
N ALA A 299 8.03 -8.02 -16.52
CA ALA A 299 7.14 -9.14 -16.22
C ALA A 299 5.72 -8.90 -16.77
N THR A 300 5.24 -7.64 -16.77
CA THR A 300 3.95 -7.28 -17.36
C THR A 300 3.97 -7.44 -18.87
N GLU A 301 5.03 -6.99 -19.53
CA GLU A 301 5.20 -7.18 -20.96
C GLU A 301 5.29 -8.65 -21.37
N ALA A 302 6.03 -9.45 -20.59
CA ALA A 302 6.17 -10.89 -20.83
C ALA A 302 4.83 -11.65 -20.69
N ASP A 303 4.01 -11.27 -19.70
CA ASP A 303 2.75 -11.95 -19.40
C ASP A 303 1.59 -11.47 -20.29
N LEU A 304 1.54 -10.19 -20.63
CA LEU A 304 0.37 -9.53 -21.28
C LEU A 304 0.69 -8.97 -22.68
N GLY A 305 1.93 -9.04 -23.11
CA GLY A 305 2.39 -8.51 -24.40
C GLY A 305 2.76 -7.03 -24.36
N SER A 306 3.44 -6.59 -25.43
CA SER A 306 3.99 -5.22 -25.54
C SER A 306 2.93 -4.11 -25.52
N ALA A 307 1.69 -4.41 -25.91
CA ALA A 307 0.57 -3.45 -25.85
C ALA A 307 0.16 -3.06 -24.40
N ALA A 308 0.54 -3.88 -23.39
CA ALA A 308 0.25 -3.60 -21.98
C ALA A 308 1.21 -2.58 -21.35
N VAL A 309 2.27 -2.20 -22.07
CA VAL A 309 3.35 -1.33 -21.56
C VAL A 309 3.48 -0.09 -22.44
N ASP A 310 3.52 1.10 -21.81
CA ASP A 310 3.79 2.34 -22.53
C ASP A 310 5.29 2.40 -22.93
N PRO A 311 5.63 2.52 -24.21
CA PRO A 311 7.02 2.52 -24.68
C PRO A 311 7.85 3.67 -24.10
N ARG A 312 7.23 4.81 -23.76
CA ARG A 312 7.92 5.96 -23.17
C ARG A 312 8.35 5.64 -21.74
N GLN A 313 7.48 4.96 -20.96
CA GLN A 313 7.83 4.50 -19.62
C GLN A 313 8.93 3.44 -19.67
N LYS A 314 8.84 2.50 -20.61
CA LYS A 314 9.86 1.46 -20.81
C LYS A 314 11.22 2.07 -21.11
N ALA A 315 11.30 2.99 -22.07
CA ALA A 315 12.54 3.67 -22.43
C ALA A 315 13.15 4.46 -21.25
N LEU A 316 12.32 5.15 -20.47
CA LEU A 316 12.77 5.88 -19.28
C LEU A 316 13.37 4.94 -18.23
N LEU A 317 12.70 3.85 -17.91
CA LEU A 317 13.16 2.91 -16.89
C LEU A 317 14.39 2.12 -17.35
N GLU A 318 14.47 1.73 -18.64
CA GLU A 318 15.65 1.12 -19.23
C GLU A 318 16.87 2.04 -19.09
N GLU A 319 16.71 3.31 -19.45
CA GLU A 319 17.78 4.32 -19.34
C GLU A 319 18.24 4.49 -17.89
N MET A 320 17.29 4.59 -16.95
CA MET A 320 17.60 4.74 -15.53
C MET A 320 18.31 3.51 -14.95
N VAL A 321 17.77 2.30 -15.22
CA VAL A 321 18.21 1.06 -14.56
C VAL A 321 19.40 0.43 -15.27
N GLU A 322 19.26 0.15 -16.58
CA GLU A 322 20.27 -0.64 -17.31
C GLU A 322 21.48 0.19 -17.71
N LYS A 323 21.27 1.43 -18.17
CA LYS A 323 22.37 2.23 -18.68
C LYS A 323 23.05 3.09 -17.61
N ARG A 324 22.28 3.56 -16.60
CA ARG A 324 22.81 4.51 -15.60
C ARG A 324 22.92 3.93 -14.19
N GLY A 325 22.42 2.71 -13.92
CA GLY A 325 22.50 2.04 -12.64
C GLY A 325 21.83 2.82 -11.50
N ARG A 326 20.73 3.53 -11.81
CA ARG A 326 20.00 4.37 -10.87
C ARG A 326 18.78 3.61 -10.31
N TYR A 327 18.98 3.00 -9.13
CA TYR A 327 17.99 2.07 -8.54
C TYR A 327 17.12 2.71 -7.45
N GLY A 328 17.27 4.01 -7.21
CA GLY A 328 16.55 4.73 -6.18
C GLY A 328 17.35 4.88 -4.89
N ARG A 329 16.61 5.06 -3.79
CA ARG A 329 17.21 5.32 -2.46
C ARG A 329 18.17 4.22 -2.01
N LYS A 330 17.92 2.96 -2.37
CA LYS A 330 18.72 1.80 -1.91
C LYS A 330 20.17 1.84 -2.33
N ASN A 331 20.49 2.46 -3.46
CA ASN A 331 21.88 2.67 -3.90
C ASN A 331 22.29 4.15 -3.93
N GLY A 332 21.44 5.04 -3.38
CA GLY A 332 21.71 6.47 -3.31
C GLY A 332 21.51 7.24 -4.61
N LYS A 333 21.03 6.61 -5.67
CA LYS A 333 20.86 7.16 -7.01
C LYS A 333 19.54 6.70 -7.64
N GLY A 334 18.60 7.60 -7.84
CA GLY A 334 17.32 7.36 -8.48
C GLY A 334 16.91 8.57 -9.32
N PHE A 335 15.66 8.94 -9.31
CA PHE A 335 15.19 10.25 -9.79
C PHE A 335 15.78 11.39 -8.94
N TYR A 336 16.20 11.04 -7.73
CA TYR A 336 16.97 11.90 -6.85
C TYR A 336 18.38 11.34 -6.62
N ASP A 337 19.30 12.23 -6.26
CA ASP A 337 20.56 11.90 -5.63
C ASP A 337 20.40 12.01 -4.11
N TYR A 338 20.98 11.05 -3.38
CA TYR A 338 20.90 10.93 -1.92
C TYR A 338 22.29 11.06 -1.29
N PRO A 339 22.90 12.27 -1.29
CA PRO A 339 24.21 12.48 -0.70
C PRO A 339 24.17 12.25 0.82
N GLN A 340 25.20 11.60 1.36
CA GLN A 340 25.28 11.29 2.78
C GLN A 340 25.27 12.57 3.64
N GLY A 341 24.37 12.62 4.63
CA GLY A 341 24.27 13.76 5.54
C GLY A 341 23.67 15.05 4.95
N GLN A 342 23.17 15.01 3.72
CA GLN A 342 22.56 16.15 3.05
C GLN A 342 21.11 15.82 2.59
N PRO A 343 20.25 16.84 2.38
CA PRO A 343 18.94 16.64 1.75
C PRO A 343 19.08 16.05 0.34
N LYS A 344 18.14 15.16 -0.01
CA LYS A 344 18.05 14.64 -1.38
C LYS A 344 17.78 15.78 -2.38
N LYS A 345 18.32 15.65 -3.58
CA LYS A 345 18.14 16.62 -4.69
C LYS A 345 17.69 15.89 -5.94
N LEU A 346 16.77 16.49 -6.72
CA LEU A 346 16.45 15.96 -8.05
C LEU A 346 17.74 15.83 -8.86
N TRP A 347 17.90 14.68 -9.51
CA TRP A 347 19.07 14.43 -10.33
C TRP A 347 19.04 15.33 -11.58
N PRO A 348 20.08 16.17 -11.81
CA PRO A 348 20.10 17.12 -12.95
C PRO A 348 19.97 16.44 -14.31
N GLY A 349 20.48 15.20 -14.45
CA GLY A 349 20.42 14.42 -15.70
C GLY A 349 18.99 14.02 -16.13
N LEU A 350 17.96 14.24 -15.32
CA LEU A 350 16.56 14.04 -15.74
C LEU A 350 16.19 14.90 -16.95
N ALA A 351 16.77 16.10 -17.04
CA ALA A 351 16.56 16.99 -18.19
C ALA A 351 17.14 16.45 -19.51
N GLU A 352 18.11 15.55 -19.44
CA GLU A 352 18.71 14.88 -20.62
C GLU A 352 17.81 13.75 -21.14
N LEU A 353 16.96 13.18 -20.28
CA LEU A 353 16.06 12.07 -20.61
C LEU A 353 14.76 12.55 -21.30
N GLN A 354 14.55 13.85 -21.36
CA GLN A 354 13.38 14.46 -21.97
C GLN A 354 13.66 14.79 -23.46
N ALA A 355 12.93 14.14 -24.37
CA ALA A 355 13.01 14.45 -25.81
C ALA A 355 12.50 15.88 -26.12
N VAL A 356 11.55 16.36 -25.33
CA VAL A 356 10.98 17.71 -25.38
C VAL A 356 11.09 18.34 -24.02
N LYS A 357 11.33 19.63 -23.93
CA LYS A 357 11.33 20.38 -22.65
C LYS A 357 10.25 21.43 -22.73
N LEU A 358 9.23 21.29 -21.88
CA LEU A 358 8.18 22.28 -21.73
C LEU A 358 8.64 23.40 -20.79
N ASN A 359 8.24 24.64 -21.11
CA ASN A 359 8.41 25.73 -20.16
C ASN A 359 7.42 25.55 -18.99
N ALA A 360 7.89 25.77 -17.77
CA ALA A 360 7.05 25.66 -16.57
C ALA A 360 5.82 26.56 -16.63
N ASP A 361 5.94 27.74 -17.21
CA ASP A 361 4.85 28.73 -17.32
C ASP A 361 3.73 28.27 -18.27
N ASP A 362 4.02 27.35 -19.19
CA ASP A 362 3.05 26.81 -20.16
C ASP A 362 2.31 25.57 -19.60
N VAL A 363 2.68 25.09 -18.42
CA VAL A 363 2.13 23.88 -17.81
C VAL A 363 1.18 24.19 -16.68
N SER A 364 -0.08 23.80 -16.83
CA SER A 364 -1.09 23.99 -15.78
C SER A 364 -0.91 23.01 -14.62
N ILE A 365 -0.56 23.51 -13.44
CA ILE A 365 -0.44 22.72 -12.20
C ILE A 365 -1.77 22.03 -11.83
N VAL A 366 -2.92 22.64 -12.16
CA VAL A 366 -4.25 22.07 -11.92
C VAL A 366 -4.42 20.80 -12.76
N VAL A 367 -4.00 20.82 -14.01
CA VAL A 367 -4.04 19.63 -14.89
C VAL A 367 -3.14 18.52 -14.35
N LEU A 368 -1.93 18.82 -13.89
CA LEU A 368 -1.02 17.83 -13.32
C LEU A 368 -1.62 17.18 -12.07
N LYS A 369 -2.17 17.97 -11.16
CA LYS A 369 -2.86 17.47 -9.97
C LYS A 369 -4.03 16.54 -10.33
N ASN A 370 -4.86 16.96 -11.29
CA ASN A 370 -6.00 16.18 -11.74
C ASN A 370 -5.57 14.86 -12.39
N ARG A 371 -4.50 14.85 -13.20
CA ARG A 371 -3.94 13.62 -13.77
C ARG A 371 -3.54 12.63 -12.68
N LEU A 372 -2.79 13.08 -11.68
CA LEU A 372 -2.29 12.25 -10.58
C LEU A 372 -3.40 11.69 -9.69
N LEU A 373 -4.41 12.50 -9.37
CA LEU A 373 -5.55 12.04 -8.57
C LEU A 373 -6.49 11.15 -9.38
N ALA A 374 -6.82 11.54 -10.62
CA ALA A 374 -7.75 10.80 -11.47
C ALA A 374 -7.24 9.40 -11.81
N MET A 375 -5.95 9.21 -12.08
CA MET A 375 -5.38 7.89 -12.36
C MET A 375 -5.61 6.91 -11.20
N GLN A 376 -5.37 7.35 -9.97
CA GLN A 376 -5.53 6.52 -8.79
C GLN A 376 -7.01 6.21 -8.52
N ALA A 377 -7.88 7.24 -8.59
CA ALA A 377 -9.31 7.08 -8.37
C ALA A 377 -9.97 6.21 -9.45
N LEU A 378 -9.59 6.39 -10.70
CA LEU A 378 -10.06 5.59 -11.83
C LEU A 378 -9.65 4.12 -11.69
N GLU A 379 -8.40 3.86 -11.30
CA GLU A 379 -7.93 2.48 -11.09
C GLU A 379 -8.59 1.82 -9.89
N THR A 380 -8.89 2.58 -8.82
CA THR A 380 -9.71 2.08 -7.70
C THR A 380 -11.11 1.70 -8.16
N ALA A 381 -11.75 2.53 -9.00
CA ALA A 381 -13.06 2.22 -9.55
C ALA A 381 -13.04 0.96 -10.44
N ARG A 382 -11.95 0.74 -11.20
CA ARG A 382 -11.73 -0.52 -11.95
C ARG A 382 -11.56 -1.72 -11.02
N CYS A 383 -10.77 -1.59 -9.94
CA CYS A 383 -10.66 -2.63 -8.92
C CYS A 383 -12.02 -2.99 -8.31
N PHE A 384 -12.89 -1.99 -8.13
CA PHE A 384 -14.24 -2.21 -7.62
C PHE A 384 -15.14 -2.90 -8.66
N GLU A 385 -15.11 -2.48 -9.92
CA GLU A 385 -15.83 -3.10 -11.03
C GLU A 385 -15.42 -4.56 -11.26
N GLU A 386 -14.12 -4.85 -11.17
CA GLU A 386 -13.53 -6.18 -11.30
C GLU A 386 -13.68 -7.04 -10.04
N ARG A 387 -14.30 -6.50 -8.99
CA ARG A 387 -14.49 -7.17 -7.70
C ARG A 387 -13.17 -7.51 -6.95
N VAL A 388 -12.08 -6.85 -7.25
CA VAL A 388 -10.88 -6.89 -6.42
C VAL A 388 -11.18 -6.25 -5.06
N LEU A 389 -11.91 -5.14 -5.09
CA LEU A 389 -12.53 -4.51 -3.91
C LEU A 389 -14.02 -4.81 -3.90
N THR A 390 -14.57 -5.08 -2.72
CA THR A 390 -16.01 -5.38 -2.53
C THR A 390 -16.68 -4.50 -1.49
N ASP A 391 -15.92 -3.60 -0.83
CA ASP A 391 -16.40 -2.69 0.21
C ASP A 391 -15.78 -1.30 0.00
N VAL A 392 -16.63 -0.28 -0.09
CA VAL A 392 -16.20 1.11 -0.33
C VAL A 392 -15.33 1.67 0.80
N ARG A 393 -15.53 1.19 2.05
CA ARG A 393 -14.73 1.58 3.21
C ARG A 393 -13.28 1.11 3.06
N GLU A 394 -13.10 -0.12 2.57
CA GLU A 394 -11.77 -0.72 2.34
C GLU A 394 -11.01 0.00 1.23
N ALA A 395 -11.71 0.43 0.18
CA ALA A 395 -11.13 1.25 -0.88
C ALA A 395 -10.56 2.56 -0.32
N ASP A 396 -11.35 3.31 0.43
CA ASP A 396 -10.94 4.63 0.91
C ASP A 396 -9.93 4.56 2.05
N VAL A 397 -10.15 3.70 3.06
CA VAL A 397 -9.18 3.48 4.14
C VAL A 397 -7.86 2.95 3.58
N GLY A 398 -7.93 1.96 2.68
CA GLY A 398 -6.78 1.38 2.01
C GLY A 398 -5.99 2.39 1.19
N SER A 399 -6.66 3.31 0.48
CA SER A 399 -6.00 4.34 -0.31
C SER A 399 -5.20 5.33 0.54
N ILE A 400 -5.76 5.77 1.67
CA ILE A 400 -5.09 6.73 2.56
C ILE A 400 -3.96 6.05 3.33
N LEU A 401 -4.22 4.92 3.97
CA LEU A 401 -3.25 4.26 4.84
C LEU A 401 -2.19 3.46 4.07
N GLY A 402 -2.51 2.95 2.87
CA GLY A 402 -1.63 2.11 2.07
C GLY A 402 -0.66 2.89 1.19
N PHE A 403 -1.15 3.88 0.48
CA PHE A 403 -0.31 4.65 -0.46
C PHE A 403 -0.42 6.17 -0.32
N GLY A 404 -1.07 6.66 0.76
CA GLY A 404 -1.09 8.07 1.10
C GLY A 404 -1.92 8.93 0.16
N PHE A 405 -3.02 8.39 -0.42
CA PHE A 405 -3.95 9.22 -1.19
C PHE A 405 -4.44 10.39 -0.36
N ALA A 406 -4.67 11.54 -0.99
CA ALA A 406 -4.98 12.81 -0.36
C ALA A 406 -6.03 12.70 0.77
N PRO A 407 -5.68 12.81 2.06
CA PRO A 407 -6.60 12.54 3.17
C PRO A 407 -7.82 13.44 3.20
N TYR A 408 -7.70 14.69 2.75
CA TYR A 408 -8.81 15.65 2.73
C TYR A 408 -10.00 15.18 1.86
N SER A 409 -9.72 14.32 0.88
CA SER A 409 -10.73 13.77 -0.02
C SER A 409 -11.55 12.64 0.59
N GLY A 410 -11.09 12.07 1.72
CA GLY A 410 -11.65 10.86 2.31
C GLY A 410 -11.26 9.57 1.61
N GLY A 411 -10.39 9.61 0.59
CA GLY A 411 -9.96 8.46 -0.21
C GLY A 411 -10.39 8.54 -1.67
N THR A 412 -10.02 7.53 -2.43
CA THR A 412 -10.18 7.53 -3.89
C THR A 412 -11.63 7.55 -4.36
N LEU A 413 -12.50 6.70 -3.78
CA LEU A 413 -13.93 6.67 -4.14
C LEU A 413 -14.69 7.86 -3.52
N SER A 414 -14.33 8.25 -2.29
CA SER A 414 -14.83 9.47 -1.66
C SER A 414 -14.51 10.72 -2.47
N TRP A 415 -13.34 10.78 -3.11
CA TRP A 415 -12.99 11.89 -3.99
C TRP A 415 -13.89 11.96 -5.22
N ILE A 416 -14.21 10.80 -5.84
CA ILE A 416 -15.17 10.73 -6.95
C ILE A 416 -16.54 11.24 -6.48
N ASP A 417 -17.01 10.77 -5.33
CA ASP A 417 -18.29 11.19 -4.77
C ASP A 417 -18.32 12.70 -4.43
N MET A 418 -17.23 13.25 -3.89
CA MET A 418 -17.09 14.65 -3.50
C MET A 418 -17.17 15.60 -4.70
N ILE A 419 -16.55 15.26 -5.83
CA ILE A 419 -16.62 16.09 -7.04
C ILE A 419 -17.88 15.80 -7.89
N GLY A 420 -18.52 14.66 -7.65
CA GLY A 420 -19.67 14.15 -8.39
C GLY A 420 -19.26 13.22 -9.53
N THR A 421 -19.88 12.05 -9.59
CA THR A 421 -19.52 10.98 -10.55
C THR A 421 -19.58 11.44 -12.01
N ARG A 422 -20.59 12.24 -12.37
CA ARG A 422 -20.71 12.83 -13.71
C ARG A 422 -19.52 13.72 -14.07
N LYS A 423 -19.17 14.65 -13.15
CA LYS A 423 -18.02 15.54 -13.36
C LYS A 423 -16.69 14.77 -13.42
N PHE A 424 -16.57 13.69 -12.65
CA PHE A 424 -15.41 12.83 -12.70
C PHE A 424 -15.28 12.12 -14.05
N VAL A 425 -16.38 11.58 -14.59
CA VAL A 425 -16.41 10.96 -15.92
C VAL A 425 -16.04 11.98 -17.01
N ASP A 426 -16.56 13.22 -16.93
CA ASP A 426 -16.23 14.28 -17.87
C ASP A 426 -14.74 14.65 -17.80
N LEU A 427 -14.18 14.73 -16.58
CA LEU A 427 -12.74 14.91 -16.37
C LEU A 427 -11.92 13.77 -17.00
N CYS A 428 -12.34 12.51 -16.79
CA CYS A 428 -11.67 11.35 -17.39
C CYS A 428 -11.67 11.42 -18.92
N LYS A 429 -12.80 11.74 -19.54
CA LYS A 429 -12.91 11.90 -21.01
C LYS A 429 -12.04 13.04 -21.54
N LEU A 430 -11.97 14.16 -20.82
CA LEU A 430 -11.07 15.26 -21.18
C LEU A 430 -9.60 14.84 -21.09
N LEU A 431 -9.21 14.12 -20.05
CA LEU A 431 -7.85 13.60 -19.89
C LEU A 431 -7.54 12.51 -20.93
N GLU A 432 -8.49 11.64 -21.23
CA GLU A 432 -8.37 10.62 -22.28
C GLU A 432 -8.10 11.22 -23.63
N SER A 433 -8.84 12.25 -24.03
CA SER A 433 -8.68 12.92 -25.32
C SER A 433 -7.30 13.57 -25.50
N LYS A 434 -6.65 13.98 -24.38
CA LYS A 434 -5.35 14.67 -24.40
C LYS A 434 -4.16 13.74 -24.14
N TYR A 435 -4.34 12.76 -23.26
CA TYR A 435 -3.25 11.95 -22.72
C TYR A 435 -3.40 10.45 -22.99
N GLY A 436 -4.49 10.04 -23.63
CA GLY A 436 -4.70 8.68 -24.13
C GLY A 436 -5.56 7.79 -23.26
N GLN A 437 -5.81 6.58 -23.78
CA GLN A 437 -6.78 5.58 -23.33
C GLN A 437 -6.67 5.18 -21.84
N ARG A 438 -5.51 5.39 -21.21
CA ARG A 438 -5.33 5.08 -19.78
C ARG A 438 -6.30 5.83 -18.87
N PHE A 439 -6.82 6.97 -19.32
CA PHE A 439 -7.83 7.77 -18.61
C PHE A 439 -9.28 7.42 -18.97
N ALA A 440 -9.51 6.45 -19.86
CA ALA A 440 -10.88 6.05 -20.22
C ALA A 440 -11.68 5.63 -18.98
N PRO A 441 -12.88 6.22 -18.74
CA PRO A 441 -13.71 5.85 -17.62
C PRO A 441 -14.22 4.41 -17.77
N SER A 442 -14.31 3.68 -16.65
CA SER A 442 -14.84 2.31 -16.62
C SER A 442 -16.34 2.29 -16.91
N LYS A 443 -16.88 1.12 -17.30
CA LYS A 443 -18.31 0.95 -17.57
C LYS A 443 -19.16 1.27 -16.33
N LEU A 444 -18.71 0.83 -15.15
CA LEU A 444 -19.35 1.15 -13.88
C LEU A 444 -19.48 2.65 -13.67
N LEU A 445 -18.40 3.42 -13.89
CA LEU A 445 -18.42 4.87 -13.73
C LEU A 445 -19.36 5.56 -14.72
N VAL A 446 -19.39 5.11 -15.98
CA VAL A 446 -20.29 5.65 -16.99
C VAL A 446 -21.75 5.37 -16.62
N ASP A 447 -22.08 4.16 -16.15
CA ASP A 447 -23.41 3.79 -15.68
C ASP A 447 -23.83 4.66 -14.47
N MET A 448 -22.98 4.76 -13.44
CA MET A 448 -23.23 5.58 -12.26
C MET A 448 -23.43 7.07 -12.62
N ALA A 449 -22.59 7.60 -13.51
CA ALA A 449 -22.70 9.00 -13.98
C ALA A 449 -24.04 9.26 -14.71
N SER A 450 -24.53 8.29 -15.49
CA SER A 450 -25.82 8.42 -16.19
C SER A 450 -27.01 8.53 -15.25
N ARG A 451 -26.91 7.92 -14.06
CA ARG A 451 -27.94 7.86 -13.02
C ARG A 451 -27.72 8.87 -11.89
N ASP A 452 -26.66 9.66 -11.94
CA ASP A 452 -26.24 10.58 -10.89
C ASP A 452 -26.03 9.87 -9.52
N GLU A 453 -25.48 8.67 -9.55
CA GLU A 453 -25.24 7.84 -8.36
C GLU A 453 -23.84 8.10 -7.78
N HIS A 454 -23.72 7.91 -6.46
CA HIS A 454 -22.47 7.96 -5.70
C HIS A 454 -22.08 6.57 -5.18
N PHE A 455 -20.79 6.32 -4.98
CA PHE A 455 -20.28 5.03 -4.49
C PHE A 455 -20.85 4.67 -3.12
N TYR A 456 -20.85 5.61 -2.19
CA TYR A 456 -21.38 5.39 -0.83
C TYR A 456 -22.91 5.29 -0.77
N GLN A 457 -23.62 5.69 -1.81
CA GLN A 457 -25.07 5.47 -1.93
C GLN A 457 -25.38 4.11 -2.55
N ARG A 458 -24.71 3.78 -3.65
CA ARG A 458 -24.96 2.53 -4.41
C ARG A 458 -24.43 1.30 -3.68
N PHE A 459 -23.27 1.41 -3.05
CA PHE A 459 -22.55 0.30 -2.41
C PHE A 459 -22.43 0.48 -0.89
N ALA A 460 -23.44 1.10 -0.26
CA ALA A 460 -23.46 1.27 1.19
C ALA A 460 -23.29 -0.08 1.92
N PRO A 461 -22.49 -0.14 2.99
CA PRO A 461 -22.35 -1.35 3.79
C PRO A 461 -23.72 -1.86 4.27
N GLY A 462 -23.99 -3.17 4.12
CA GLY A 462 -25.27 -3.79 4.50
C GLY A 462 -26.37 -3.74 3.43
N ARG A 463 -26.22 -3.03 2.32
CA ARG A 463 -27.04 -3.24 1.13
C ARG A 463 -26.51 -4.46 0.37
N GLN A 464 -27.29 -5.56 0.36
CA GLN A 464 -27.01 -6.67 -0.55
C GLN A 464 -26.97 -6.12 -1.98
N GLN A 465 -25.88 -6.35 -2.67
CA GLN A 465 -25.82 -6.12 -4.11
C GLN A 465 -26.88 -7.05 -4.72
N ALA A 466 -27.96 -6.50 -5.24
CA ALA A 466 -28.84 -7.24 -6.12
C ALA A 466 -27.98 -7.79 -7.27
N ALA A 467 -28.00 -9.09 -7.43
CA ALA A 467 -27.20 -9.88 -8.36
C ALA A 467 -27.42 -9.44 -9.82
#